data_2cf8f36fa2d391544f619b4d043ca26c
#
_entry.id   2cf8f36fa2d391544f619b4d043ca26c
#
_cell.length_a   1.000
_cell.length_b   1.000
_cell.length_c   1.000
_cell.angle_alpha   90.00
_cell.angle_beta   90.00
_cell.angle_gamma   90.00
#
_symmetry.space_group_name_H-M   'P 1'
#
loop_
_entity.id
_entity.type
_entity.pdbx_description
1 polymer ?
#
loop_
_entity_poly.entity_id
_entity_poly.type
_entity_poly.pdbx_seq_one_letter_code
_entity_poly.pdbx_strand_id
1 'polypeptide(L)'
;MSDILKLYYEEIKNDKGLSKNETAEVAKAAKTGCQKSIDKVVKNHLLLVVKIAREYIGKGVELTELIAEGNAGLIKAIEKWDPEKGASFTTCASWWIKQSIRRALANQSKTVRLPVHLVDRIQRLRRANSALGAELGRETTDSE
;
A
#
# COMPACT_ATOMS: atom_id res chain seq x y z
N MET A 1 6.43 13.99 -12.82
CA MET A 1 5.14 13.76 -12.14
C MET A 1 4.07 14.30 -13.06
N SER A 2 3.14 13.46 -13.52
CA SER A 2 2.10 13.90 -14.45
C SER A 2 1.21 14.98 -13.80
N ASP A 3 0.71 15.93 -14.57
CA ASP A 3 -0.12 17.03 -14.04
C ASP A 3 -1.40 16.52 -13.37
N ILE A 4 -1.89 15.37 -13.79
CA ILE A 4 -3.01 14.64 -13.17
C ILE A 4 -2.70 14.26 -11.70
N LEU A 5 -1.49 13.80 -11.42
CA LEU A 5 -1.08 13.45 -10.05
C LEU A 5 -0.96 14.68 -9.15
N LYS A 6 -0.57 15.83 -9.70
CA LYS A 6 -0.53 17.09 -8.93
C LYS A 6 -1.94 17.54 -8.54
N LEU A 7 -2.89 17.54 -9.50
CA LEU A 7 -4.30 17.87 -9.23
C LEU A 7 -4.91 16.92 -8.19
N TYR A 8 -4.68 15.62 -8.34
CA TYR A 8 -5.12 14.62 -7.36
C TYR A 8 -4.56 14.88 -5.95
N TYR A 9 -3.30 15.28 -5.88
CA TYR A 9 -2.65 15.62 -4.60
C TYR A 9 -3.24 16.88 -3.95
N GLU A 10 -3.53 17.90 -4.75
CA GLU A 10 -4.12 19.17 -4.27
C GLU A 10 -5.55 18.95 -3.76
N GLU A 11 -6.36 18.17 -4.46
CA GLU A 11 -7.71 17.82 -4.02
C GLU A 11 -7.70 17.07 -2.68
N ILE A 12 -6.83 16.08 -2.54
CA ILE A 12 -6.75 15.28 -1.31
C ILE A 12 -6.22 16.10 -0.12
N LYS A 13 -5.30 17.03 -0.36
CA LYS A 13 -4.67 17.85 0.69
C LYS A 13 -5.65 18.85 1.30
N ASN A 14 -6.67 19.27 0.56
CA ASN A 14 -7.66 20.25 1.00
C ASN A 14 -8.76 19.63 1.89
N ASP A 15 -8.84 18.31 1.99
CA ASP A 15 -9.82 17.64 2.83
C ASP A 15 -9.37 17.66 4.30
N LYS A 16 -10.21 18.26 5.18
CA LYS A 16 -9.95 18.27 6.63
C LYS A 16 -10.06 16.84 7.16
N GLY A 17 -8.93 16.26 7.56
CA GLY A 17 -8.86 14.90 8.08
C GLY A 17 -9.78 14.67 9.31
N LEU A 18 -10.37 13.48 9.40
CA LEU A 18 -11.11 13.04 10.57
C LEU A 18 -10.15 12.77 11.74
N SER A 19 -10.61 13.05 12.97
CA SER A 19 -9.91 12.62 14.18
C SER A 19 -9.91 11.08 14.31
N LYS A 20 -9.05 10.53 15.18
CA LYS A 20 -9.01 9.06 15.39
C LYS A 20 -10.35 8.47 15.84
N ASN A 21 -11.08 9.18 16.69
CA ASN A 21 -12.37 8.74 17.21
C ASN A 21 -13.46 8.78 16.13
N GLU A 22 -13.52 9.88 15.39
CA GLU A 22 -14.44 10.03 14.24
C GLU A 22 -14.15 8.99 13.15
N THR A 23 -12.88 8.71 12.89
CA THR A 23 -12.49 7.67 11.94
C THR A 23 -13.01 6.30 12.38
N ALA A 24 -12.93 5.97 13.67
CA ALA A 24 -13.43 4.71 14.18
C ALA A 24 -14.97 4.59 14.09
N GLU A 25 -15.70 5.66 14.38
CA GLU A 25 -17.16 5.68 14.26
C GLU A 25 -17.62 5.57 12.80
N VAL A 26 -17.01 6.35 11.91
CA VAL A 26 -17.35 6.32 10.48
C VAL A 26 -16.95 4.98 9.85
N ALA A 27 -15.84 4.38 10.28
CA ALA A 27 -15.42 3.04 9.81
C ALA A 27 -16.37 1.94 10.31
N LYS A 28 -16.92 2.04 11.54
CA LYS A 28 -17.98 1.14 12.01
C LYS A 28 -19.23 1.27 11.15
N ALA A 29 -19.68 2.49 10.85
CA ALA A 29 -20.82 2.74 9.97
C ALA A 29 -20.54 2.27 8.52
N ALA A 30 -19.31 2.38 8.03
CA ALA A 30 -18.91 1.86 6.72
C ALA A 30 -19.01 0.33 6.64
N LYS A 31 -18.71 -0.38 7.72
CA LYS A 31 -18.84 -1.84 7.82
C LYS A 31 -20.28 -2.32 7.69
N THR A 32 -21.27 -1.50 8.05
CA THR A 32 -22.71 -1.80 7.85
C THR A 32 -23.18 -1.56 6.42
N GLY A 33 -22.31 -1.20 5.49
CA GLY A 33 -22.63 -1.01 4.08
C GLY A 33 -23.10 0.41 3.72
N CYS A 34 -22.94 1.38 4.59
CA CYS A 34 -23.29 2.77 4.29
C CYS A 34 -22.27 3.38 3.32
N GLN A 35 -22.63 3.54 2.03
CA GLN A 35 -21.76 4.06 0.99
C GLN A 35 -21.15 5.42 1.33
N LYS A 36 -21.95 6.34 1.89
CA LYS A 36 -21.47 7.67 2.31
C LYS A 36 -20.36 7.60 3.36
N SER A 37 -20.44 6.62 4.27
CA SER A 37 -19.42 6.40 5.29
C SER A 37 -18.15 5.78 4.69
N ILE A 38 -18.29 4.85 3.75
CA ILE A 38 -17.18 4.27 3.01
C ILE A 38 -16.42 5.38 2.27
N ASP A 39 -17.13 6.21 1.50
CA ASP A 39 -16.52 7.31 0.74
C ASP A 39 -15.80 8.30 1.67
N LYS A 40 -16.36 8.59 2.82
CA LYS A 40 -15.77 9.49 3.82
C LYS A 40 -14.47 8.92 4.40
N VAL A 41 -14.45 7.63 4.75
CA VAL A 41 -13.24 6.95 5.24
C VAL A 41 -12.17 6.89 4.15
N VAL A 42 -12.56 6.54 2.92
CA VAL A 42 -11.63 6.46 1.77
C VAL A 42 -10.99 7.82 1.54
N LYS A 43 -11.76 8.89 1.39
CA LYS A 43 -11.24 10.25 1.17
C LYS A 43 -10.20 10.65 2.21
N ASN A 44 -10.49 10.43 3.50
CA ASN A 44 -9.56 10.76 4.58
C ASN A 44 -8.23 9.98 4.56
N HIS A 45 -8.20 8.80 3.93
CA HIS A 45 -7.02 7.94 3.92
C HIS A 45 -6.31 7.89 2.57
N LEU A 46 -6.75 8.67 1.56
CA LEU A 46 -6.09 8.73 0.26
C LEU A 46 -4.64 9.19 0.36
N LEU A 47 -4.33 10.17 1.21
CA LEU A 47 -2.95 10.61 1.46
C LEU A 47 -2.06 9.49 2.01
N LEU A 48 -2.61 8.63 2.87
CA LEU A 48 -1.90 7.47 3.40
C LEU A 48 -1.59 6.47 2.27
N VAL A 49 -2.55 6.21 1.38
CA VAL A 49 -2.35 5.34 0.20
C VAL A 49 -1.23 5.87 -0.66
N VAL A 50 -1.25 7.16 -1.00
CA VAL A 50 -0.22 7.80 -1.84
C VAL A 50 1.15 7.74 -1.16
N LYS A 51 1.23 8.01 0.15
CA LYS A 51 2.47 7.91 0.91
C LYS A 51 3.08 6.51 0.83
N ILE A 52 2.25 5.48 1.03
CA ILE A 52 2.70 4.09 0.96
C ILE A 52 3.07 3.70 -0.49
N ALA A 53 2.26 4.09 -1.49
CA ALA A 53 2.53 3.77 -2.90
C ALA A 53 3.88 4.34 -3.36
N ARG A 54 4.27 5.51 -2.87
CA ARG A 54 5.57 6.14 -3.19
C ARG A 54 6.78 5.29 -2.77
N GLU A 55 6.68 4.48 -1.72
CA GLU A 55 7.75 3.57 -1.29
C GLU A 55 8.04 2.45 -2.33
N TYR A 56 7.11 2.25 -3.26
CA TYR A 56 7.17 1.20 -4.27
C TYR A 56 7.44 1.71 -5.68
N ILE A 57 7.71 3.01 -5.86
CA ILE A 57 8.09 3.59 -7.16
C ILE A 57 9.36 2.92 -7.69
N GLY A 58 9.44 2.74 -9.01
CA GLY A 58 10.61 2.16 -9.70
C GLY A 58 10.69 0.63 -9.66
N LYS A 59 9.64 -0.05 -9.16
CA LYS A 59 9.60 -1.52 -9.10
C LYS A 59 8.88 -2.19 -10.28
N GLY A 60 8.68 -1.45 -11.39
CA GLY A 60 8.11 -1.99 -12.62
C GLY A 60 6.60 -1.81 -12.79
N VAL A 61 5.96 -1.02 -11.93
CA VAL A 61 4.55 -0.63 -12.03
C VAL A 61 4.47 0.89 -11.87
N GLU A 62 3.58 1.52 -12.60
CA GLU A 62 3.38 2.97 -12.55
C GLU A 62 2.74 3.41 -11.24
N LEU A 63 3.05 4.63 -10.77
CA LEU A 63 2.53 5.16 -9.50
C LEU A 63 1.00 5.24 -9.49
N THR A 64 0.37 5.58 -10.61
CA THR A 64 -1.09 5.62 -10.79
C THR A 64 -1.74 4.27 -10.53
N GLU A 65 -1.15 3.19 -11.04
CA GLU A 65 -1.61 1.82 -10.81
C GLU A 65 -1.37 1.39 -9.37
N LEU A 66 -0.22 1.74 -8.78
CA LEU A 66 0.06 1.47 -7.37
C LEU A 66 -0.95 2.15 -6.43
N ILE A 67 -1.36 3.38 -6.74
CA ILE A 67 -2.39 4.10 -5.99
C ILE A 67 -3.75 3.41 -6.16
N ALA A 68 -4.14 3.01 -7.38
CA ALA A 68 -5.39 2.31 -7.63
C ALA A 68 -5.47 0.99 -6.84
N GLU A 69 -4.42 0.19 -6.88
CA GLU A 69 -4.31 -1.06 -6.10
C GLU A 69 -4.28 -0.79 -4.58
N GLY A 70 -3.64 0.28 -4.16
CA GLY A 70 -3.64 0.74 -2.77
C GLY A 70 -5.04 1.13 -2.29
N ASN A 71 -5.82 1.82 -3.12
CA ASN A 71 -7.22 2.16 -2.83
C ASN A 71 -8.10 0.91 -2.72
N ALA A 72 -7.90 -0.09 -3.59
CA ALA A 72 -8.58 -1.39 -3.45
C ALA A 72 -8.22 -2.09 -2.12
N GLY A 73 -6.95 -1.99 -1.70
CA GLY A 73 -6.49 -2.46 -0.39
C GLY A 73 -7.15 -1.72 0.78
N LEU A 74 -7.34 -0.41 0.66
CA LEU A 74 -8.01 0.40 1.67
C LEU A 74 -9.49 0.00 1.85
N ILE A 75 -10.21 -0.27 0.76
CA ILE A 75 -11.61 -0.76 0.80
C ILE A 75 -11.67 -2.10 1.54
N LYS A 76 -10.77 -3.03 1.24
CA LYS A 76 -10.67 -4.30 1.96
C LYS A 76 -10.38 -4.12 3.44
N ALA A 77 -9.59 -3.10 3.81
CA ALA A 77 -9.33 -2.79 5.20
C ALA A 77 -10.60 -2.38 5.95
N ILE A 78 -11.51 -1.63 5.31
CA ILE A 78 -12.80 -1.23 5.90
C ILE A 78 -13.64 -2.47 6.23
N GLU A 79 -13.70 -3.44 5.30
CA GLU A 79 -14.45 -4.68 5.50
C GLU A 79 -13.89 -5.58 6.61
N LYS A 80 -12.55 -5.64 6.71
CA LYS A 80 -11.83 -6.58 7.59
C LYS A 80 -11.45 -6.00 8.94
N TRP A 81 -11.52 -4.67 9.10
CA TRP A 81 -11.16 -4.03 10.36
C TRP A 81 -12.18 -4.35 11.46
N ASP A 82 -11.65 -4.63 12.63
CA ASP A 82 -12.44 -4.93 13.82
C ASP A 82 -12.03 -3.99 14.96
N PRO A 83 -12.93 -3.10 15.40
CA PRO A 83 -12.64 -2.15 16.47
C PRO A 83 -12.37 -2.82 17.82
N GLU A 84 -12.89 -4.04 18.04
CA GLU A 84 -12.75 -4.76 19.31
C GLU A 84 -11.33 -5.35 19.51
N LYS A 85 -10.59 -5.48 18.42
CA LYS A 85 -9.19 -5.98 18.47
C LYS A 85 -8.17 -4.95 18.93
N GLY A 86 -8.57 -3.75 19.32
CA GLY A 86 -7.72 -2.71 19.88
C GLY A 86 -6.75 -2.03 18.90
N ALA A 87 -6.66 -2.48 17.65
CA ALA A 87 -5.82 -1.85 16.64
C ALA A 87 -6.52 -0.65 16.00
N SER A 88 -5.79 0.45 15.78
CA SER A 88 -6.34 1.60 15.06
C SER A 88 -6.65 1.23 13.61
N PHE A 89 -7.69 1.86 13.03
CA PHE A 89 -8.03 1.66 11.62
C PHE A 89 -6.85 1.93 10.70
N THR A 90 -6.10 3.00 10.95
CA THR A 90 -4.91 3.39 10.15
C THR A 90 -3.84 2.30 10.13
N THR A 91 -3.61 1.62 11.27
CA THR A 91 -2.66 0.51 11.35
C THR A 91 -3.12 -0.67 10.50
N CYS A 92 -4.39 -1.05 10.62
CA CYS A 92 -4.99 -2.11 9.80
C CYS A 92 -4.97 -1.75 8.30
N ALA A 93 -5.36 -0.53 7.95
CA ALA A 93 -5.38 -0.02 6.59
C ALA A 93 -3.98 -0.07 5.96
N SER A 94 -2.95 0.38 6.68
CA SER A 94 -1.56 0.36 6.19
C SER A 94 -1.12 -1.05 5.81
N TRP A 95 -1.49 -2.06 6.57
CA TRP A 95 -1.17 -3.45 6.26
C TRP A 95 -1.86 -3.94 4.98
N TRP A 96 -3.17 -3.68 4.84
CA TRP A 96 -3.94 -4.09 3.66
C TRP A 96 -3.51 -3.35 2.39
N ILE A 97 -3.20 -2.04 2.50
CA ILE A 97 -2.67 -1.24 1.39
C ILE A 97 -1.33 -1.84 0.91
N LYS A 98 -0.38 -2.09 1.83
CA LYS A 98 0.91 -2.70 1.49
C LYS A 98 0.75 -4.09 0.88
N GLN A 99 -0.16 -4.89 1.39
CA GLN A 99 -0.45 -6.23 0.87
C GLN A 99 -1.00 -6.17 -0.56
N SER A 100 -1.95 -5.26 -0.84
CA SER A 100 -2.53 -5.09 -2.18
C SER A 100 -1.47 -4.64 -3.19
N ILE A 101 -0.68 -3.63 -2.83
CA ILE A 101 0.42 -3.12 -3.67
C ILE A 101 1.47 -4.21 -3.97
N ARG A 102 1.89 -4.97 -2.95
CA ARG A 102 2.85 -6.08 -3.15
C ARG A 102 2.31 -7.15 -4.08
N ARG A 103 1.02 -7.48 -3.95
CA ARG A 103 0.35 -8.43 -4.83
C ARG A 103 0.30 -7.93 -6.27
N ALA A 104 -0.02 -6.65 -6.48
CA ALA A 104 0.00 -6.03 -7.81
C ALA A 104 1.40 -6.07 -8.42
N LEU A 105 2.43 -5.70 -7.66
CA LEU A 105 3.82 -5.80 -8.10
C LEU A 105 4.22 -7.23 -8.49
N ALA A 106 3.85 -8.22 -7.69
CA ALA A 106 4.16 -9.63 -8.01
C ALA A 106 3.48 -10.09 -9.31
N ASN A 107 2.32 -9.53 -9.63
CA ASN A 107 1.55 -9.91 -10.82
C ASN A 107 1.92 -9.13 -12.08
N GLN A 108 2.29 -7.85 -11.96
CA GLN A 108 2.36 -6.89 -13.08
C GLN A 108 3.77 -6.36 -13.34
N SER A 109 4.71 -6.49 -12.39
CA SER A 109 6.06 -5.88 -12.51
C SER A 109 6.95 -6.49 -13.58
N LYS A 110 6.61 -7.65 -14.12
CA LYS A 110 7.40 -8.40 -15.11
C LYS A 110 6.58 -8.66 -16.38
N THR A 111 7.21 -8.49 -17.53
CA THR A 111 6.64 -8.82 -18.85
C THR A 111 6.22 -10.29 -18.94
N VAL A 112 7.07 -11.18 -18.41
CA VAL A 112 6.71 -12.58 -18.20
C VAL A 112 6.36 -12.76 -16.73
N ARG A 113 5.09 -13.10 -16.45
CA ARG A 113 4.59 -13.29 -15.10
C ARG A 113 5.31 -14.46 -14.41
N LEU A 114 5.89 -14.18 -13.25
CA LEU A 114 6.49 -15.18 -12.38
C LEU A 114 5.51 -15.57 -11.25
N PRO A 115 5.49 -16.84 -10.84
CA PRO A 115 4.76 -17.26 -9.64
C PRO A 115 5.24 -16.50 -8.40
N VAL A 116 4.33 -16.20 -7.46
CA VAL A 116 4.62 -15.37 -6.28
C VAL A 116 5.77 -15.95 -5.43
N HIS A 117 5.82 -17.28 -5.28
CA HIS A 117 6.89 -17.92 -4.51
C HIS A 117 8.29 -17.74 -5.12
N LEU A 118 8.41 -17.60 -6.44
CA LEU A 118 9.68 -17.28 -7.11
C LEU A 118 10.05 -15.82 -6.90
N VAL A 119 9.07 -14.91 -6.97
CA VAL A 119 9.30 -13.49 -6.69
C VAL A 119 9.82 -13.30 -5.26
N ASP A 120 9.25 -14.00 -4.28
CA ASP A 120 9.69 -13.95 -2.89
C ASP A 120 11.10 -14.51 -2.71
N ARG A 121 11.45 -15.62 -3.39
CA ARG A 121 12.81 -16.17 -3.37
C ARG A 121 13.82 -15.21 -3.95
N ILE A 122 13.52 -14.59 -5.09
CA ILE A 122 14.39 -13.60 -5.74
C ILE A 122 14.60 -12.38 -4.81
N GLN A 123 13.55 -11.92 -4.13
CA GLN A 123 13.67 -10.81 -3.20
C GLN A 123 14.53 -11.15 -1.97
N ARG A 124 14.39 -12.37 -1.43
CA ARG A 124 15.25 -12.85 -0.31
C ARG A 124 16.71 -12.92 -0.75
N LEU A 125 16.97 -13.50 -1.91
CA LEU A 125 18.32 -13.60 -2.48
C LEU A 125 18.94 -12.21 -2.67
N ARG A 126 18.22 -11.26 -3.26
CA ARG A 126 18.70 -9.89 -3.44
C ARG A 126 19.02 -9.18 -2.13
N ARG A 127 18.21 -9.41 -1.08
CA ARG A 127 18.47 -8.84 0.25
C ARG A 127 19.73 -9.44 0.87
N ALA A 128 19.89 -10.77 0.80
CA ALA A 128 21.08 -11.47 1.29
C ALA A 128 22.32 -11.00 0.55
N ASN A 129 22.25 -10.93 -0.78
CA ASN A 129 23.35 -10.45 -1.62
C ASN A 129 23.75 -9.00 -1.29
N SER A 130 22.79 -8.12 -1.11
CA SER A 130 23.04 -6.72 -0.73
C SER A 130 23.67 -6.60 0.65
N ALA A 131 23.22 -7.40 1.62
CA ALA A 131 23.78 -7.41 2.98
C ALA A 131 25.22 -7.92 2.98
N LEU A 132 25.49 -9.06 2.32
CA LEU A 132 26.83 -9.63 2.19
C LEU A 132 27.77 -8.69 1.41
N GLY A 133 27.31 -8.08 0.32
CA GLY A 133 28.11 -7.12 -0.44
C GLY A 133 28.50 -5.89 0.38
N ALA A 134 27.62 -5.43 1.28
CA ALA A 134 27.91 -4.34 2.21
C ALA A 134 28.97 -4.75 3.25
N GLU A 135 28.93 -6.00 3.75
CA GLU A 135 29.92 -6.52 4.71
C GLU A 135 31.28 -6.78 4.06
N LEU A 136 31.28 -7.34 2.85
CA LEU A 136 32.50 -7.70 2.15
C LEU A 136 33.16 -6.53 1.39
N GLY A 137 32.43 -5.43 1.17
CA GLY A 137 32.89 -4.29 0.38
C GLY A 137 33.13 -4.60 -1.12
N ARG A 138 32.56 -5.73 -1.61
CA ARG A 138 32.66 -6.20 -3.00
C ARG A 138 31.37 -6.91 -3.43
N GLU A 139 31.22 -7.15 -4.72
CA GLU A 139 30.15 -8.02 -5.21
C GLU A 139 30.33 -9.46 -4.69
N THR A 140 29.22 -10.06 -4.32
CA THR A 140 29.19 -11.44 -3.80
C THR A 140 29.12 -12.44 -4.94
N THR A 141 29.67 -13.62 -4.74
CA THR A 141 29.58 -14.75 -5.68
C THR A 141 28.40 -15.66 -5.33
N ASP A 142 27.90 -16.42 -6.30
CA ASP A 142 26.74 -17.33 -6.12
C ASP A 142 26.99 -18.45 -5.10
N SER A 143 28.27 -18.69 -4.72
CA SER A 143 28.68 -19.70 -3.76
C SER A 143 28.77 -19.19 -2.31
N GLU A 144 28.67 -17.90 -2.10
CA GLU A 144 28.69 -17.24 -0.78
C GLU A 144 27.27 -17.00 -0.26
#